data_0c343bcdce4826b4c4bf21f821a93b90
#
_entry.id   0c343bcdce4826b4c4bf21f821a93b90
#
_cell.length_a   1.000
_cell.length_b   1.000
_cell.length_c   1.000
_cell.angle_alpha   90.00
_cell.angle_beta   90.00
_cell.angle_gamma   90.00
#
_symmetry.space_group_name_H-M   'P 1'
#
loop_
_entity.id
_entity.type
_entity.pdbx_description
1 polymer ?
#
loop_
_entity_poly.entity_id
_entity_poly.type
_entity_poly.pdbx_seq_one_letter_code
_entity_poly.pdbx_strand_id
1 'polypeptide(L)'
;MLELYKDGQPIFYNMVNNAIKNNKLSHAYIFDSNGNPDVMDIVLSFVKKIICMDITNDNNIKNICKRIDDGNYVDVKVIKSDGMWIKKDQLLDLQSEFNNKAFEGNKKIYIFRSAEKMNVQTANSILKFLEEPVDDIIAILITDNINMLLPTIISRCQVIKLNKKKCSYDTISNLSDLLISYGYNDISDDNKEKIINDVIGFTEYIENYKLDTLIYTKKLWHNNFKDRNYNIIGINLMIYFYYDVIRYKSGLKVLFFNDYEDNIIKIANMNDIDLLCDKIKVLNDTLNNIKYNLNINLLIDKFVIDMCGDNSWK
;
A
#
# COMPACT_ATOMS: atom_id res chain seq x y z
N MET A 1 9.01 8.31 19.72
CA MET A 1 7.83 8.07 18.85
C MET A 1 8.05 8.66 17.45
N LEU A 2 7.96 9.99 17.27
CA LEU A 2 8.13 10.62 15.95
C LEU A 2 9.57 10.64 15.44
N GLU A 3 10.56 10.57 16.31
CA GLU A 3 11.99 10.63 15.95
C GLU A 3 12.43 9.57 14.93
N LEU A 4 11.74 8.40 14.94
CA LEU A 4 12.00 7.32 13.97
C LEU A 4 11.70 7.74 12.51
N TYR A 5 10.86 8.76 12.33
CA TYR A 5 10.44 9.22 11.01
C TYR A 5 11.11 10.51 10.56
N LYS A 6 12.06 11.05 11.37
CA LYS A 6 12.73 12.34 11.10
C LYS A 6 13.42 12.36 9.74
N ASP A 7 14.17 11.33 9.44
CA ASP A 7 14.96 11.26 8.20
C ASP A 7 14.14 10.73 7.01
N GLY A 8 13.25 9.76 7.26
CA GLY A 8 12.41 9.18 6.21
C GLY A 8 11.22 10.06 5.79
N GLN A 9 10.68 10.85 6.74
CA GLN A 9 9.49 11.68 6.56
C GLN A 9 9.70 13.10 7.13
N PRO A 10 10.69 13.87 6.66
CA PRO A 10 11.08 15.14 7.28
C PRO A 10 9.97 16.20 7.23
N ILE A 11 9.17 16.24 6.16
CA ILE A 11 8.05 17.17 6.03
C ILE A 11 6.99 16.88 7.09
N PHE A 12 6.57 15.62 7.23
CA PHE A 12 5.65 15.18 8.26
C PHE A 12 6.18 15.50 9.67
N TYR A 13 7.42 15.11 9.95
CA TYR A 13 8.05 15.33 11.25
C TYR A 13 8.05 16.81 11.65
N ASN A 14 8.51 17.69 10.76
CA ASN A 14 8.58 19.13 11.02
C ASN A 14 7.18 19.75 11.18
N MET A 15 6.22 19.34 10.34
CA MET A 15 4.86 19.84 10.39
C MET A 15 4.18 19.49 11.72
N VAL A 16 4.26 18.23 12.16
CA VAL A 16 3.68 17.78 13.43
C VAL A 16 4.30 18.51 14.62
N ASN A 17 5.63 18.60 14.65
CA ASN A 17 6.30 19.29 15.76
C ASN A 17 5.94 20.78 15.80
N ASN A 18 5.83 21.45 14.66
CA ASN A 18 5.42 22.85 14.58
C ASN A 18 3.96 23.03 15.01
N ALA A 19 3.05 22.14 14.59
CA ALA A 19 1.65 22.19 14.97
C ALA A 19 1.46 22.04 16.49
N ILE A 20 2.19 21.11 17.10
CA ILE A 20 2.17 20.89 18.56
C ILE A 20 2.78 22.07 19.33
N LYS A 21 3.99 22.54 18.91
CA LYS A 21 4.64 23.67 19.56
C LYS A 21 3.82 24.96 19.57
N ASN A 22 3.07 25.18 18.48
CA ASN A 22 2.27 26.39 18.31
C ASN A 22 0.82 26.20 18.78
N ASN A 23 0.46 25.05 19.33
CA ASN A 23 -0.91 24.64 19.71
C ASN A 23 -1.90 24.88 18.55
N LYS A 24 -1.51 24.54 17.31
CA LYS A 24 -2.27 24.73 16.07
C LYS A 24 -2.51 23.39 15.37
N LEU A 25 -3.14 22.45 16.09
CA LEU A 25 -3.59 21.22 15.48
C LEU A 25 -4.84 21.48 14.63
N SER A 26 -4.87 20.92 13.43
CA SER A 26 -6.08 20.93 12.60
C SER A 26 -7.09 19.91 13.13
N HIS A 27 -8.37 20.17 12.92
CA HIS A 27 -9.45 19.22 13.23
C HIS A 27 -9.52 18.05 12.24
N ALA A 28 -8.88 18.17 11.06
CA ALA A 28 -8.89 17.11 10.06
C ALA A 28 -7.58 17.04 9.27
N TYR A 29 -7.13 15.82 9.02
CA TYR A 29 -5.92 15.51 8.27
C TYR A 29 -6.21 14.47 7.19
N ILE A 30 -5.57 14.61 6.03
CA ILE A 30 -5.46 13.56 5.02
C ILE A 30 -4.01 13.10 4.96
N PHE A 31 -3.79 11.81 5.18
CA PHE A 31 -2.51 11.17 4.93
C PHE A 31 -2.57 10.49 3.55
N ASP A 32 -1.92 11.10 2.57
CA ASP A 32 -1.68 10.49 1.27
C ASP A 32 -0.47 9.57 1.41
N SER A 33 -0.74 8.25 1.45
CA SER A 33 0.31 7.23 1.66
C SER A 33 1.35 7.23 0.55
N ASN A 34 0.95 7.65 -0.66
CA ASN A 34 1.82 7.60 -1.86
C ASN A 34 2.49 6.22 -2.05
N GLY A 35 1.78 5.15 -1.63
CA GLY A 35 2.27 3.78 -1.66
C GLY A 35 3.25 3.42 -0.54
N ASN A 36 3.33 4.21 0.53
CA ASN A 36 4.11 3.88 1.72
C ASN A 36 3.37 2.82 2.57
N PRO A 37 3.93 1.61 2.74
CA PRO A 37 3.27 0.54 3.50
C PRO A 37 3.15 0.85 5.00
N ASP A 38 4.04 1.68 5.54
CA ASP A 38 4.09 2.01 6.97
C ASP A 38 3.14 3.17 7.34
N VAL A 39 2.22 3.56 6.44
CA VAL A 39 1.32 4.71 6.67
C VAL A 39 0.55 4.60 7.98
N MET A 40 0.11 3.41 8.36
CA MET A 40 -0.64 3.20 9.60
C MET A 40 0.24 3.43 10.84
N ASP A 41 1.47 2.94 10.82
CA ASP A 41 2.43 3.13 11.92
C ASP A 41 2.82 4.61 12.09
N ILE A 42 2.98 5.32 10.96
CA ILE A 42 3.22 6.77 10.93
C ILE A 42 2.01 7.51 11.55
N VAL A 43 0.79 7.16 11.14
CA VAL A 43 -0.44 7.76 11.68
C VAL A 43 -0.57 7.45 13.18
N LEU A 44 -0.35 6.21 13.61
CA LEU A 44 -0.40 5.86 15.03
C LEU A 44 0.68 6.59 15.84
N SER A 45 1.86 6.84 15.27
CA SER A 45 2.89 7.64 15.94
C SER A 45 2.46 9.10 16.13
N PHE A 46 1.74 9.67 15.16
CA PHE A 46 1.13 10.99 15.24
C PHE A 46 0.05 11.05 16.32
N VAL A 47 -0.85 10.07 16.31
CA VAL A 47 -1.92 9.93 17.31
C VAL A 47 -1.35 9.85 18.74
N LYS A 48 -0.36 8.98 18.96
CA LYS A 48 0.33 8.84 20.25
C LYS A 48 0.93 10.17 20.69
N LYS A 49 1.53 10.90 19.76
CA LYS A 49 2.14 12.20 20.07
C LYS A 49 1.10 13.24 20.50
N ILE A 50 -0.10 13.25 19.87
CA ILE A 50 -1.20 14.14 20.24
C ILE A 50 -1.78 13.76 21.59
N ILE A 51 -2.11 12.48 21.80
CA ILE A 51 -2.75 12.03 23.05
C ILE A 51 -1.82 12.21 24.26
N CYS A 52 -0.51 12.02 24.06
CA CYS A 52 0.46 12.10 25.15
C CYS A 52 1.10 13.50 25.32
N MET A 53 0.66 14.52 24.57
CA MET A 53 1.34 15.82 24.59
C MET A 53 1.33 16.51 25.97
N ASP A 54 0.28 16.32 26.76
CA ASP A 54 0.08 16.93 28.09
C ASP A 54 0.48 15.99 29.23
N ILE A 55 0.97 14.79 28.94
CA ILE A 55 1.31 13.76 29.93
C ILE A 55 2.80 13.78 30.22
N THR A 56 3.14 13.94 31.50
CA THR A 56 4.56 14.02 31.94
C THR A 56 5.09 12.69 32.52
N ASN A 57 4.20 11.76 32.87
CA ASN A 57 4.60 10.49 33.49
C ASN A 57 4.92 9.44 32.41
N ASP A 58 6.17 9.02 32.33
CA ASP A 58 6.68 8.06 31.33
C ASP A 58 5.98 6.70 31.38
N ASN A 59 5.60 6.21 32.56
CA ASN A 59 4.89 4.91 32.67
C ASN A 59 3.47 5.01 32.10
N ASN A 60 2.79 6.13 32.32
CA ASN A 60 1.48 6.38 31.74
C ASN A 60 1.58 6.50 30.22
N ILE A 61 2.59 7.20 29.70
CA ILE A 61 2.85 7.33 28.26
C ILE A 61 3.05 5.94 27.64
N LYS A 62 3.88 5.09 28.24
CA LYS A 62 4.11 3.72 27.73
C LYS A 62 2.82 2.88 27.71
N ASN A 63 2.02 2.96 28.76
CA ASN A 63 0.74 2.23 28.84
C ASN A 63 -0.24 2.70 27.77
N ILE A 64 -0.44 4.02 27.64
CA ILE A 64 -1.32 4.60 26.61
C ILE A 64 -0.84 4.21 25.20
N CYS A 65 0.45 4.32 24.92
CA CYS A 65 1.00 3.93 23.63
C CYS A 65 0.74 2.46 23.31
N LYS A 66 0.92 1.56 24.26
CA LYS A 66 0.61 0.14 24.10
C LYS A 66 -0.87 -0.07 23.81
N ARG A 67 -1.76 0.57 24.54
CA ARG A 67 -3.22 0.45 24.33
C ARG A 67 -3.65 0.98 22.97
N ILE A 68 -3.01 2.06 22.47
CA ILE A 68 -3.25 2.57 21.12
C ILE A 68 -2.78 1.55 20.07
N ASP A 69 -1.61 0.94 20.25
CA ASP A 69 -1.10 -0.10 19.35
C ASP A 69 -1.98 -1.34 19.31
N ASP A 70 -2.47 -1.76 20.47
CA ASP A 70 -3.38 -2.90 20.64
C ASP A 70 -4.83 -2.58 20.17
N GLY A 71 -5.13 -1.33 19.78
CA GLY A 71 -6.47 -0.89 19.38
C GLY A 71 -7.47 -0.80 20.54
N ASN A 72 -6.99 -0.73 21.79
CA ASN A 72 -7.79 -0.78 23.03
C ASN A 72 -7.90 0.59 23.74
N TYR A 73 -7.55 1.69 23.08
CA TYR A 73 -7.70 3.03 23.63
C TYR A 73 -9.04 3.64 23.19
N VAL A 74 -9.90 3.95 24.15
CA VAL A 74 -11.33 4.29 23.93
C VAL A 74 -11.51 5.51 23.03
N ASP A 75 -10.65 6.54 23.20
CA ASP A 75 -10.74 7.79 22.43
C ASP A 75 -10.04 7.73 21.06
N VAL A 76 -9.55 6.56 20.62
CA VAL A 76 -8.99 6.34 19.29
C VAL A 76 -9.76 5.24 18.57
N LYS A 77 -10.47 5.59 17.51
CA LYS A 77 -11.24 4.63 16.73
C LYS A 77 -10.72 4.52 15.30
N VAL A 78 -10.49 3.28 14.86
CA VAL A 78 -10.08 2.97 13.50
C VAL A 78 -11.26 2.41 12.73
N ILE A 79 -11.69 3.15 11.70
CA ILE A 79 -12.77 2.78 10.80
C ILE A 79 -12.14 2.12 9.58
N LYS A 80 -12.51 0.87 9.34
CA LYS A 80 -12.08 0.08 8.18
C LYS A 80 -13.28 -0.13 7.24
N SER A 81 -12.99 -0.28 5.94
CA SER A 81 -14.02 -0.70 4.99
C SER A 81 -14.52 -2.11 5.34
N ASP A 82 -15.83 -2.31 5.33
CA ASP A 82 -16.47 -3.62 5.38
C ASP A 82 -16.70 -4.08 3.93
N GLY A 83 -15.79 -4.90 3.41
CA GLY A 83 -15.73 -5.25 2.00
C GLY A 83 -15.20 -4.12 1.12
N MET A 84 -15.93 -3.79 0.04
CA MET A 84 -15.51 -2.79 -0.96
C MET A 84 -15.70 -1.33 -0.52
N TRP A 85 -16.57 -1.06 0.46
CA TRP A 85 -16.98 0.30 0.80
C TRP A 85 -17.03 0.52 2.32
N ILE A 86 -16.80 1.77 2.74
CA ILE A 86 -17.13 2.22 4.08
C ILE A 86 -18.63 2.53 4.08
N LYS A 87 -19.41 1.81 4.90
CA LYS A 87 -20.87 1.92 4.95
C LYS A 87 -21.31 3.14 5.74
N LYS A 88 -22.46 3.72 5.34
CA LYS A 88 -23.06 4.87 6.01
C LYS A 88 -23.39 4.58 7.48
N ASP A 89 -23.83 3.37 7.81
CA ASP A 89 -24.20 2.98 9.16
C ASP A 89 -23.01 3.08 10.13
N GLN A 90 -21.81 2.73 9.68
CA GLN A 90 -20.57 2.91 10.45
C GLN A 90 -20.30 4.39 10.81
N LEU A 91 -20.77 5.34 9.96
CA LEU A 91 -20.64 6.77 10.21
C LEU A 91 -21.79 7.34 11.07
N LEU A 92 -22.99 6.79 10.97
CA LEU A 92 -24.12 7.21 11.80
C LEU A 92 -23.87 6.89 13.29
N ASP A 93 -23.30 5.71 13.55
CA ASP A 93 -22.87 5.34 14.90
C ASP A 93 -21.82 6.31 15.43
N LEU A 94 -20.88 6.74 14.58
CA LEU A 94 -19.86 7.72 14.92
C LEU A 94 -20.44 9.13 15.14
N GLN A 95 -21.44 9.55 14.35
CA GLN A 95 -22.05 10.88 14.50
C GLN A 95 -22.75 11.02 15.86
N SER A 96 -23.35 9.93 16.39
CA SER A 96 -23.90 9.93 17.73
C SER A 96 -22.82 10.05 18.82
N GLU A 97 -21.61 9.55 18.52
CA GLU A 97 -20.45 9.61 19.42
C GLU A 97 -19.67 10.93 19.32
N PHE A 98 -19.75 11.65 18.20
CA PHE A 98 -19.09 12.96 18.04
C PHE A 98 -19.57 14.01 19.04
N ASN A 99 -20.81 13.88 19.53
CA ASN A 99 -21.36 14.79 20.53
C ASN A 99 -20.85 14.51 21.96
N ASN A 100 -20.14 13.40 22.17
CA ASN A 100 -19.62 13.03 23.48
C ASN A 100 -18.18 13.49 23.64
N LYS A 101 -17.83 14.09 24.78
CA LYS A 101 -16.45 14.46 25.13
C LYS A 101 -15.53 13.24 25.14
N ALA A 102 -14.22 13.45 25.02
CA ALA A 102 -13.21 12.42 25.22
C ALA A 102 -13.40 11.75 26.59
N PHE A 103 -13.23 10.45 26.68
CA PHE A 103 -13.52 9.67 27.89
C PHE A 103 -12.30 9.58 28.82
N GLU A 104 -11.13 9.33 28.27
CA GLU A 104 -9.89 9.17 29.04
C GLU A 104 -8.87 10.27 28.77
N GLY A 105 -8.89 10.86 27.59
CA GLY A 105 -7.93 11.85 27.12
C GLY A 105 -8.54 13.23 26.91
N ASN A 106 -7.72 14.14 26.40
CA ASN A 106 -8.16 15.49 26.04
C ASN A 106 -8.67 15.57 24.60
N LYS A 107 -8.50 14.51 23.80
CA LYS A 107 -8.90 14.49 22.38
C LYS A 107 -9.42 13.13 21.96
N LYS A 108 -10.45 13.13 21.10
CA LYS A 108 -10.94 11.97 20.37
C LYS A 108 -10.37 11.95 18.96
N ILE A 109 -9.93 10.78 18.50
CA ILE A 109 -9.33 10.64 17.19
C ILE A 109 -10.01 9.53 16.41
N TYR A 110 -10.48 9.86 15.21
CA TYR A 110 -11.10 8.93 14.28
C TYR A 110 -10.19 8.74 13.07
N ILE A 111 -9.79 7.50 12.80
CA ILE A 111 -8.89 7.14 11.71
C ILE A 111 -9.68 6.36 10.66
N PHE A 112 -9.86 6.95 9.49
CA PHE A 112 -10.52 6.31 8.34
C PHE A 112 -9.47 5.68 7.44
N ARG A 113 -9.40 4.34 7.42
CA ARG A 113 -8.50 3.62 6.52
C ARG A 113 -9.11 3.49 5.13
N SER A 114 -8.31 3.73 4.10
CA SER A 114 -8.75 3.67 2.70
C SER A 114 -9.94 4.60 2.44
N ALA A 115 -9.76 5.87 2.74
CA ALA A 115 -10.81 6.89 2.61
C ALA A 115 -11.35 7.02 1.17
N GLU A 116 -10.57 6.63 0.16
CA GLU A 116 -11.00 6.51 -1.24
C GLU A 116 -12.11 5.47 -1.45
N LYS A 117 -12.33 4.56 -0.49
CA LYS A 117 -13.42 3.58 -0.51
C LYS A 117 -14.73 4.12 0.09
N MET A 118 -14.81 5.38 0.45
CA MET A 118 -16.07 6.02 0.82
C MET A 118 -16.95 6.16 -0.43
N ASN A 119 -18.20 5.68 -0.35
CA ASN A 119 -19.18 6.04 -1.36
C ASN A 119 -19.61 7.52 -1.21
N VAL A 120 -20.28 8.07 -2.21
CA VAL A 120 -20.70 9.49 -2.22
C VAL A 120 -21.56 9.83 -1.00
N GLN A 121 -22.43 8.95 -0.56
CA GLN A 121 -23.29 9.18 0.62
C GLN A 121 -22.48 9.24 1.91
N THR A 122 -21.54 8.32 2.07
CA THR A 122 -20.61 8.26 3.21
C THR A 122 -19.71 9.50 3.22
N ALA A 123 -19.15 9.86 2.07
CA ALA A 123 -18.32 11.06 1.92
C ALA A 123 -19.09 12.35 2.28
N ASN A 124 -20.34 12.49 1.82
CA ASN A 124 -21.18 13.63 2.18
C ASN A 124 -21.55 13.65 3.68
N SER A 125 -21.67 12.51 4.31
CA SER A 125 -21.94 12.45 5.75
C SER A 125 -20.77 12.97 6.60
N ILE A 126 -19.54 12.74 6.17
CA ILE A 126 -18.35 13.25 6.87
C ILE A 126 -18.13 14.75 6.62
N LEU A 127 -18.63 15.31 5.50
CA LEU A 127 -18.49 16.74 5.20
C LEU A 127 -19.11 17.61 6.28
N LYS A 128 -20.26 17.23 6.83
CA LYS A 128 -20.90 17.97 7.93
C LYS A 128 -19.99 18.11 9.14
N PHE A 129 -19.28 17.02 9.49
CA PHE A 129 -18.29 17.03 10.59
C PHE A 129 -17.07 17.88 10.25
N LEU A 130 -16.62 17.88 8.98
CA LEU A 130 -15.47 18.67 8.54
C LEU A 130 -15.78 20.16 8.42
N GLU A 131 -17.06 20.53 8.23
CA GLU A 131 -17.54 21.93 8.15
C GLU A 131 -17.77 22.54 9.53
N GLU A 132 -18.33 21.76 10.44
CA GLU A 132 -18.66 22.17 11.81
C GLU A 132 -17.86 21.30 12.79
N PRO A 133 -16.55 21.52 12.92
CA PRO A 133 -15.72 20.70 13.79
C PRO A 133 -16.13 20.87 15.25
N VAL A 134 -16.26 19.76 15.95
CA VAL A 134 -16.46 19.75 17.40
C VAL A 134 -15.08 19.85 18.06
N ASP A 135 -14.98 20.69 19.07
CA ASP A 135 -13.74 20.86 19.86
C ASP A 135 -13.24 19.50 20.37
N ASP A 136 -11.93 19.35 20.38
CA ASP A 136 -11.23 18.15 20.86
C ASP A 136 -11.44 16.87 20.03
N ILE A 137 -12.02 16.97 18.84
CA ILE A 137 -12.13 15.84 17.91
C ILE A 137 -11.22 16.06 16.70
N ILE A 138 -10.48 15.02 16.32
CA ILE A 138 -9.60 15.03 15.15
C ILE A 138 -9.97 13.87 14.22
N ALA A 139 -10.23 14.18 12.95
CA ALA A 139 -10.40 13.18 11.91
C ALA A 139 -9.09 12.98 11.14
N ILE A 140 -8.73 11.73 10.91
CA ILE A 140 -7.57 11.35 10.09
C ILE A 140 -8.06 10.44 8.98
N LEU A 141 -7.92 10.89 7.74
CA LEU A 141 -8.26 10.13 6.55
C LEU A 141 -6.97 9.61 5.92
N ILE A 142 -6.87 8.30 5.77
CA ILE A 142 -5.73 7.66 5.08
C ILE A 142 -6.19 7.26 3.69
N THR A 143 -5.45 7.64 2.66
CA THR A 143 -5.73 7.30 1.27
C THR A 143 -4.46 6.94 0.51
N ASP A 144 -4.57 6.00 -0.43
CA ASP A 144 -3.49 5.67 -1.36
C ASP A 144 -3.51 6.55 -2.61
N ASN A 145 -4.63 7.24 -2.86
CA ASN A 145 -4.78 8.14 -3.99
C ASN A 145 -5.71 9.31 -3.63
N ILE A 146 -5.12 10.45 -3.36
CA ILE A 146 -5.85 11.66 -2.98
C ILE A 146 -6.85 12.13 -4.06
N ASN A 147 -6.58 11.84 -5.35
CA ASN A 147 -7.45 12.24 -6.46
C ASN A 147 -8.79 11.45 -6.48
N MET A 148 -8.90 10.38 -5.72
CA MET A 148 -10.15 9.63 -5.57
C MET A 148 -11.06 10.20 -4.47
N LEU A 149 -10.56 11.13 -3.67
CA LEU A 149 -11.35 11.82 -2.66
C LEU A 149 -12.12 13.00 -3.29
N LEU A 150 -13.27 13.32 -2.70
CA LEU A 150 -14.02 14.50 -3.14
C LEU A 150 -13.22 15.78 -2.90
N PRO A 151 -13.15 16.71 -3.85
CA PRO A 151 -12.47 18.00 -3.68
C PRO A 151 -12.96 18.79 -2.46
N THR A 152 -14.22 18.61 -2.09
CA THR A 152 -14.85 19.21 -0.91
C THR A 152 -14.27 18.69 0.40
N ILE A 153 -13.83 17.42 0.46
CA ILE A 153 -13.13 16.86 1.61
C ILE A 153 -11.70 17.38 1.64
N ILE A 154 -11.00 17.36 0.50
CA ILE A 154 -9.60 17.79 0.41
C ILE A 154 -9.45 19.24 0.88
N SER A 155 -10.37 20.14 0.47
CA SER A 155 -10.32 21.57 0.82
C SER A 155 -10.50 21.87 2.31
N ARG A 156 -11.02 20.91 3.10
CA ARG A 156 -11.29 21.06 4.55
C ARG A 156 -10.27 20.35 5.45
N CYS A 157 -9.36 19.61 4.85
CA CYS A 157 -8.38 18.82 5.59
C CYS A 157 -6.96 19.34 5.35
N GLN A 158 -6.11 19.22 6.33
CA GLN A 158 -4.68 19.43 6.14
C GLN A 158 -4.07 18.19 5.49
N VAL A 159 -3.55 18.35 4.28
CA VAL A 159 -2.96 17.23 3.53
C VAL A 159 -1.51 17.03 3.94
N ILE A 160 -1.18 15.78 4.27
CA ILE A 160 0.16 15.28 4.56
C ILE A 160 0.50 14.22 3.52
N LYS A 161 1.36 14.56 2.58
CA LYS A 161 1.87 13.60 1.62
C LYS A 161 3.11 12.91 2.19
N LEU A 162 3.04 11.58 2.30
CA LEU A 162 4.16 10.80 2.76
C LEU A 162 5.15 10.55 1.62
N ASN A 163 6.43 10.52 1.97
CA ASN A 163 7.43 10.01 1.05
C ASN A 163 7.22 8.51 0.88
N LYS A 164 7.40 8.03 -0.34
CA LYS A 164 7.54 6.59 -0.56
C LYS A 164 8.62 6.07 0.37
N LYS A 165 8.39 4.93 1.01
CA LYS A 165 9.49 4.23 1.66
C LYS A 165 10.52 4.02 0.55
N LYS A 166 11.70 4.63 0.68
CA LYS A 166 12.81 4.19 -0.13
C LYS A 166 12.98 2.73 0.23
N CYS A 167 12.50 1.84 -0.62
CA CYS A 167 13.07 0.51 -0.63
C CYS A 167 14.54 0.76 -0.89
N SER A 168 15.35 0.79 0.15
CA SER A 168 16.76 0.61 -0.04
C SER A 168 16.83 -0.79 -0.61
N TYR A 169 17.09 -0.90 -1.91
CA TYR A 169 17.40 -2.19 -2.54
C TYR A 169 18.51 -2.90 -1.76
N ASP A 170 19.24 -2.16 -0.93
CA ASP A 170 20.27 -2.64 0.01
C ASP A 170 19.71 -3.43 1.21
N THR A 171 18.40 -3.35 1.52
CA THR A 171 17.78 -4.08 2.65
C THR A 171 16.97 -5.30 2.20
N ILE A 172 16.61 -5.41 0.92
CA ILE A 172 16.00 -6.62 0.35
C ILE A 172 17.14 -7.46 -0.20
N SER A 173 17.67 -8.34 0.62
CA SER A 173 18.84 -9.16 0.26
C SER A 173 18.48 -10.47 -0.42
N ASN A 174 17.19 -10.85 -0.40
CA ASN A 174 16.73 -12.10 -0.99
C ASN A 174 15.21 -12.06 -1.33
N LEU A 175 14.74 -13.07 -2.06
CA LEU A 175 13.33 -13.21 -2.44
C LEU A 175 12.37 -13.35 -1.24
N SER A 176 12.83 -13.91 -0.12
CA SER A 176 12.03 -14.02 1.10
C SER A 176 11.72 -12.66 1.69
N ASP A 177 12.71 -11.75 1.76
CA ASP A 177 12.52 -10.38 2.23
C ASP A 177 11.54 -9.61 1.31
N LEU A 178 11.60 -9.88 0.01
CA LEU A 178 10.68 -9.32 -0.96
C LEU A 178 9.23 -9.74 -0.66
N LEU A 179 8.98 -11.02 -0.48
CA LEU A 179 7.65 -11.55 -0.16
C LEU A 179 7.13 -11.00 1.18
N ILE A 180 7.98 -10.89 2.19
CA ILE A 180 7.66 -10.28 3.48
C ILE A 180 7.26 -8.80 3.30
N SER A 181 7.95 -8.06 2.45
CA SER A 181 7.64 -6.65 2.16
C SER A 181 6.24 -6.44 1.55
N TYR A 182 5.70 -7.48 0.90
CA TYR A 182 4.33 -7.51 0.39
C TYR A 182 3.29 -8.06 1.39
N GLY A 183 3.68 -8.27 2.67
CA GLY A 183 2.78 -8.69 3.74
C GLY A 183 2.58 -10.19 3.88
N TYR A 184 3.47 -11.00 3.31
CA TYR A 184 3.43 -12.47 3.36
C TYR A 184 4.36 -13.03 4.44
N ASN A 185 4.11 -12.64 5.68
CA ASN A 185 4.89 -13.08 6.85
C ASN A 185 4.62 -14.54 7.23
N ASP A 186 3.46 -15.10 6.85
CA ASP A 186 2.96 -16.40 7.36
C ASP A 186 2.99 -17.52 6.30
N ILE A 187 3.68 -17.34 5.16
CA ILE A 187 3.79 -18.40 4.15
C ILE A 187 4.94 -19.33 4.53
N SER A 188 4.68 -20.64 4.58
CA SER A 188 5.72 -21.67 4.74
C SER A 188 6.73 -21.58 3.60
N ASP A 189 8.00 -21.93 3.86
CA ASP A 189 9.07 -21.81 2.86
C ASP A 189 8.80 -22.67 1.63
N ASP A 190 8.18 -23.84 1.76
CA ASP A 190 7.74 -24.67 0.63
C ASP A 190 6.75 -23.95 -0.30
N ASN A 191 5.84 -23.16 0.27
CA ASN A 191 4.88 -22.38 -0.52
C ASN A 191 5.53 -21.18 -1.21
N LYS A 192 6.54 -20.57 -0.58
CA LYS A 192 7.32 -19.47 -1.20
C LYS A 192 8.06 -19.96 -2.43
N GLU A 193 8.78 -21.07 -2.30
CA GLU A 193 9.51 -21.67 -3.41
C GLU A 193 8.57 -22.07 -4.55
N LYS A 194 7.42 -22.63 -4.23
CA LYS A 194 6.39 -22.96 -5.22
C LYS A 194 5.91 -21.73 -5.98
N ILE A 195 5.61 -20.62 -5.30
CA ILE A 195 5.16 -19.38 -5.95
C ILE A 195 6.25 -18.85 -6.89
N ILE A 196 7.51 -18.88 -6.47
CA ILE A 196 8.63 -18.43 -7.29
C ILE A 196 8.77 -19.30 -8.53
N ASN A 197 8.73 -20.62 -8.37
CA ASN A 197 8.82 -21.57 -9.49
C ASN A 197 7.66 -21.41 -10.47
N ASP A 198 6.43 -21.20 -9.97
CA ASP A 198 5.24 -20.94 -10.80
C ASP A 198 5.40 -19.65 -11.63
N VAL A 199 5.96 -18.59 -11.03
CA VAL A 199 6.23 -17.32 -11.71
C VAL A 199 7.31 -17.48 -12.79
N ILE A 200 8.43 -18.12 -12.47
CA ILE A 200 9.53 -18.32 -13.43
C ILE A 200 9.07 -19.22 -14.57
N GLY A 201 8.38 -20.33 -14.25
CA GLY A 201 7.83 -21.22 -15.26
C GLY A 201 6.85 -20.50 -16.20
N PHE A 202 5.96 -19.66 -15.66
CA PHE A 202 5.04 -18.88 -16.48
C PHE A 202 5.78 -17.84 -17.35
N THR A 203 6.80 -17.18 -16.80
CA THR A 203 7.65 -16.25 -17.55
C THR A 203 8.33 -16.94 -18.72
N GLU A 204 8.91 -18.12 -18.48
CA GLU A 204 9.53 -18.92 -19.54
C GLU A 204 8.53 -19.35 -20.63
N TYR A 205 7.28 -19.67 -20.23
CA TYR A 205 6.23 -19.99 -21.20
C TYR A 205 5.92 -18.81 -22.10
N ILE A 206 5.77 -17.61 -21.54
CA ILE A 206 5.55 -16.38 -22.31
C ILE A 206 6.71 -16.15 -23.31
N GLU A 207 7.94 -16.31 -22.86
CA GLU A 207 9.12 -16.06 -23.71
C GLU A 207 9.26 -17.09 -24.86
N ASN A 208 8.99 -18.36 -24.58
CA ASN A 208 9.18 -19.44 -25.54
C ASN A 208 7.99 -19.63 -26.49
N TYR A 209 6.75 -19.50 -25.98
CA TYR A 209 5.53 -19.86 -26.71
C TYR A 209 4.68 -18.65 -27.10
N LYS A 210 5.04 -17.46 -26.62
CA LYS A 210 4.35 -16.21 -26.95
C LYS A 210 2.82 -16.34 -26.79
N LEU A 211 2.03 -16.02 -27.82
CA LEU A 211 0.57 -16.06 -27.78
C LEU A 211 -0.01 -17.45 -27.50
N ASP A 212 0.70 -18.52 -27.84
CA ASP A 212 0.25 -19.88 -27.52
C ASP A 212 0.20 -20.13 -26.00
N THR A 213 0.88 -19.30 -25.21
CA THR A 213 0.79 -19.32 -23.74
C THR A 213 -0.65 -19.14 -23.24
N LEU A 214 -1.52 -18.44 -23.99
CA LEU A 214 -2.93 -18.24 -23.62
C LEU A 214 -3.66 -19.58 -23.42
N ILE A 215 -3.33 -20.61 -24.17
CA ILE A 215 -3.92 -21.94 -24.03
C ILE A 215 -3.63 -22.54 -22.64
N TYR A 216 -2.48 -22.19 -22.09
CA TYR A 216 -1.96 -22.73 -20.82
C TYR A 216 -2.13 -21.79 -19.64
N THR A 217 -2.54 -20.52 -19.86
CA THR A 217 -2.67 -19.49 -18.78
C THR A 217 -3.54 -19.99 -17.64
N LYS A 218 -4.66 -20.68 -17.94
CA LYS A 218 -5.53 -21.24 -16.91
C LYS A 218 -4.80 -22.23 -16.00
N LYS A 219 -3.95 -23.09 -16.56
CA LYS A 219 -3.21 -24.11 -15.81
C LYS A 219 -2.01 -23.54 -15.07
N LEU A 220 -1.27 -22.66 -15.72
CA LEU A 220 0.02 -22.15 -15.25
C LEU A 220 -0.15 -20.98 -14.27
N TRP A 221 -1.22 -20.16 -14.45
CA TRP A 221 -1.41 -18.95 -13.67
C TRP A 221 -2.72 -18.95 -12.87
N HIS A 222 -3.89 -19.00 -13.52
CA HIS A 222 -5.18 -18.83 -12.82
C HIS A 222 -5.44 -19.85 -11.71
N ASN A 223 -4.96 -21.08 -11.84
CA ASN A 223 -5.13 -22.10 -10.81
C ASN A 223 -4.22 -21.86 -9.60
N ASN A 224 -3.09 -21.20 -9.77
CA ASN A 224 -2.08 -20.96 -8.74
C ASN A 224 -2.28 -19.58 -8.09
N PHE A 225 -2.66 -18.57 -8.88
CA PHE A 225 -2.87 -17.19 -8.43
C PHE A 225 -4.38 -16.85 -8.44
N LYS A 226 -5.13 -17.44 -7.50
CA LYS A 226 -6.61 -17.40 -7.50
C LYS A 226 -7.20 -16.07 -7.07
N ASP A 227 -6.56 -15.36 -6.16
CA ASP A 227 -7.05 -14.10 -5.65
C ASP A 227 -6.20 -12.90 -6.12
N ARG A 228 -6.73 -11.70 -5.87
CA ARG A 228 -6.12 -10.44 -6.30
C ARG A 228 -4.73 -10.22 -5.70
N ASN A 229 -4.54 -10.58 -4.44
CA ASN A 229 -3.28 -10.37 -3.75
C ASN A 229 -2.19 -11.28 -4.30
N TYR A 230 -2.52 -12.58 -4.52
CA TYR A 230 -1.58 -13.51 -5.16
C TYR A 230 -1.17 -13.07 -6.56
N ASN A 231 -2.11 -12.52 -7.36
CA ASN A 231 -1.78 -11.94 -8.67
C ASN A 231 -0.83 -10.75 -8.57
N ILE A 232 -1.04 -9.86 -7.59
CA ILE A 232 -0.12 -8.73 -7.34
C ILE A 232 1.29 -9.22 -7.04
N ILE A 233 1.43 -10.27 -6.21
CA ILE A 233 2.75 -10.85 -5.91
C ILE A 233 3.38 -11.43 -7.15
N GLY A 234 2.66 -12.29 -7.87
CA GLY A 234 3.21 -12.96 -9.04
C GLY A 234 3.73 -11.94 -10.06
N ILE A 235 2.98 -10.87 -10.34
CA ILE A 235 3.40 -9.83 -11.27
C ILE A 235 4.60 -9.03 -10.72
N ASN A 236 4.64 -8.72 -9.42
CA ASN A 236 5.81 -8.07 -8.84
C ASN A 236 7.06 -8.96 -8.92
N LEU A 237 6.95 -10.26 -8.63
CA LEU A 237 8.07 -11.19 -8.79
C LEU A 237 8.56 -11.23 -10.25
N MET A 238 7.65 -11.21 -11.25
CA MET A 238 8.04 -11.10 -12.66
C MET A 238 8.82 -9.82 -12.94
N ILE A 239 8.41 -8.68 -12.38
CA ILE A 239 9.13 -7.41 -12.54
C ILE A 239 10.56 -7.52 -12.00
N TYR A 240 10.73 -8.06 -10.79
CA TYR A 240 12.06 -8.24 -10.21
C TYR A 240 12.91 -9.26 -10.98
N PHE A 241 12.28 -10.30 -11.51
CA PHE A 241 12.97 -11.24 -12.37
C PHE A 241 13.50 -10.57 -13.64
N TYR A 242 12.67 -9.78 -14.35
CA TYR A 242 13.13 -9.02 -15.51
C TYR A 242 14.18 -7.95 -15.16
N TYR A 243 14.11 -7.35 -13.97
CA TYR A 243 15.19 -6.48 -13.50
C TYR A 243 16.52 -7.22 -13.38
N ASP A 244 16.51 -8.44 -12.83
CA ASP A 244 17.73 -9.25 -12.75
C ASP A 244 18.23 -9.68 -14.11
N VAL A 245 17.34 -9.96 -15.08
CA VAL A 245 17.72 -10.22 -16.49
C VAL A 245 18.42 -8.98 -17.11
N ILE A 246 17.88 -7.77 -16.89
CA ILE A 246 18.50 -6.53 -17.36
C ILE A 246 19.86 -6.31 -16.72
N ARG A 247 19.97 -6.54 -15.40
CA ARG A 247 21.23 -6.41 -14.65
C ARG A 247 22.28 -7.34 -15.20
N TYR A 248 21.96 -8.63 -15.39
CA TYR A 248 22.85 -9.61 -16.00
C TYR A 248 23.32 -9.17 -17.38
N LYS A 249 22.38 -8.73 -18.23
CA LYS A 249 22.68 -8.26 -19.60
C LYS A 249 23.56 -6.99 -19.61
N SER A 250 23.47 -6.18 -18.56
CA SER A 250 24.29 -4.97 -18.33
C SER A 250 25.64 -5.28 -17.68
N GLY A 251 25.99 -6.53 -17.43
CA GLY A 251 27.24 -6.94 -16.75
C GLY A 251 27.23 -6.67 -15.24
N LEU A 252 26.06 -6.46 -14.64
CA LEU A 252 25.90 -6.25 -13.21
C LEU A 252 25.53 -7.58 -12.53
N LYS A 253 25.84 -7.68 -11.23
CA LYS A 253 25.46 -8.85 -10.42
C LYS A 253 23.95 -8.98 -10.31
N VAL A 254 23.42 -10.20 -10.45
CA VAL A 254 22.04 -10.57 -10.10
C VAL A 254 21.80 -10.30 -8.60
N LEU A 255 20.61 -9.84 -8.22
CA LEU A 255 20.29 -9.46 -6.85
C LEU A 255 19.34 -10.45 -6.16
N PHE A 256 18.23 -10.80 -6.83
CA PHE A 256 17.11 -11.49 -6.20
C PHE A 256 17.06 -12.97 -6.54
N PHE A 257 17.28 -13.31 -7.81
CA PHE A 257 17.10 -14.65 -8.37
C PHE A 257 18.44 -15.37 -8.60
N ASN A 258 19.34 -15.33 -7.60
CA ASN A 258 20.67 -15.96 -7.73
C ASN A 258 20.58 -17.48 -7.98
N ASP A 259 19.59 -18.15 -7.40
CA ASP A 259 19.41 -19.62 -7.56
C ASP A 259 18.78 -19.99 -8.92
N TYR A 260 18.42 -18.98 -9.74
CA TYR A 260 17.76 -19.14 -11.04
C TYR A 260 18.59 -18.51 -12.18
N GLU A 261 19.90 -18.53 -12.05
CA GLU A 261 20.81 -17.86 -13.00
C GLU A 261 20.67 -18.45 -14.42
N ASP A 262 20.46 -19.75 -14.55
CA ASP A 262 20.25 -20.42 -15.85
C ASP A 262 19.01 -19.87 -16.58
N ASN A 263 17.92 -19.62 -15.86
CA ASN A 263 16.69 -19.04 -16.40
C ASN A 263 16.91 -17.58 -16.84
N ILE A 264 17.68 -16.83 -16.04
CA ILE A 264 18.07 -15.44 -16.36
C ILE A 264 18.89 -15.38 -17.65
N ILE A 265 19.92 -16.22 -17.76
CA ILE A 265 20.80 -16.29 -18.94
C ILE A 265 19.98 -16.61 -20.19
N LYS A 266 19.11 -17.60 -20.10
CA LYS A 266 18.26 -18.04 -21.21
C LYS A 266 17.40 -16.88 -21.72
N ILE A 267 16.70 -16.17 -20.83
CA ILE A 267 15.82 -15.05 -21.19
C ILE A 267 16.61 -13.83 -21.65
N ALA A 268 17.78 -13.56 -21.06
CA ALA A 268 18.67 -12.48 -21.48
C ALA A 268 19.16 -12.67 -22.92
N ASN A 269 19.39 -13.92 -23.37
CA ASN A 269 19.80 -14.22 -24.74
C ASN A 269 18.68 -14.06 -25.75
N MET A 270 17.41 -14.14 -25.34
CA MET A 270 16.23 -14.02 -26.19
C MET A 270 15.75 -12.58 -26.41
N ASN A 271 16.14 -11.65 -25.51
CA ASN A 271 15.60 -10.30 -25.49
C ASN A 271 16.71 -9.25 -25.48
N ASP A 272 16.51 -8.11 -26.13
CA ASP A 272 17.32 -6.92 -25.92
C ASP A 272 16.81 -6.10 -24.71
N ILE A 273 17.61 -5.09 -24.30
CA ILE A 273 17.29 -4.28 -23.10
C ILE A 273 16.02 -3.46 -23.32
N ASP A 274 15.81 -2.92 -24.52
CA ASP A 274 14.65 -2.09 -24.83
C ASP A 274 13.36 -2.91 -24.73
N LEU A 275 13.35 -4.13 -25.28
CA LEU A 275 12.23 -5.05 -25.18
C LEU A 275 11.94 -5.45 -23.72
N LEU A 276 12.98 -5.71 -22.91
CA LEU A 276 12.82 -6.00 -21.49
C LEU A 276 12.22 -4.80 -20.73
N CYS A 277 12.62 -3.58 -21.06
CA CYS A 277 12.04 -2.36 -20.49
C CYS A 277 10.56 -2.21 -20.87
N ASP A 278 10.17 -2.52 -22.09
CA ASP A 278 8.78 -2.46 -22.55
C ASP A 278 7.94 -3.53 -21.83
N LYS A 279 8.45 -4.75 -21.64
CA LYS A 279 7.79 -5.79 -20.83
C LYS A 279 7.57 -5.35 -19.39
N ILE A 280 8.54 -4.68 -18.75
CA ILE A 280 8.38 -4.12 -17.42
C ILE A 280 7.28 -3.03 -17.39
N LYS A 281 7.14 -2.22 -18.44
CA LYS A 281 6.03 -1.25 -18.53
C LYS A 281 4.69 -1.97 -18.57
N VAL A 282 4.53 -3.00 -19.39
CA VAL A 282 3.30 -3.82 -19.46
C VAL A 282 2.95 -4.41 -18.09
N LEU A 283 3.94 -4.95 -17.36
CA LEU A 283 3.76 -5.48 -16.01
C LEU A 283 3.29 -4.41 -15.02
N ASN A 284 3.88 -3.21 -15.05
CA ASN A 284 3.48 -2.09 -14.20
C ASN A 284 2.06 -1.60 -14.52
N ASP A 285 1.69 -1.53 -15.80
CA ASP A 285 0.34 -1.17 -16.24
C ASP A 285 -0.68 -2.21 -15.77
N THR A 286 -0.33 -3.48 -15.82
CA THR A 286 -1.16 -4.57 -15.30
C THR A 286 -1.35 -4.44 -13.79
N LEU A 287 -0.30 -4.17 -13.01
CA LEU A 287 -0.39 -3.90 -11.57
C LEU A 287 -1.31 -2.72 -11.24
N ASN A 288 -1.23 -1.65 -12.03
CA ASN A 288 -2.11 -0.50 -11.86
C ASN A 288 -3.57 -0.88 -12.12
N ASN A 289 -3.83 -1.70 -13.13
CA ASN A 289 -5.17 -2.15 -13.50
C ASN A 289 -5.76 -3.17 -12.52
N ILE A 290 -4.94 -4.00 -11.86
CA ILE A 290 -5.41 -4.93 -10.81
C ILE A 290 -6.11 -4.19 -9.65
N LYS A 291 -5.74 -2.95 -9.37
CA LYS A 291 -6.36 -2.13 -8.30
C LYS A 291 -7.83 -1.79 -8.57
N TYR A 292 -8.25 -1.82 -9.84
CA TYR A 292 -9.63 -1.59 -10.24
C TYR A 292 -10.45 -2.89 -10.17
N ASN A 293 -11.78 -2.77 -10.13
CA ASN A 293 -12.68 -3.92 -10.03
C ASN A 293 -12.89 -4.62 -11.39
N LEU A 294 -11.79 -4.99 -12.04
CA LEU A 294 -11.79 -5.74 -13.30
C LEU A 294 -11.79 -7.25 -13.04
N ASN A 295 -12.25 -8.01 -14.04
CA ASN A 295 -12.09 -9.46 -14.03
C ASN A 295 -10.61 -9.81 -14.17
N ILE A 296 -10.03 -10.41 -13.13
CA ILE A 296 -8.60 -10.69 -13.03
C ILE A 296 -8.15 -11.65 -14.13
N ASN A 297 -8.93 -12.69 -14.42
CA ASN A 297 -8.55 -13.67 -15.43
C ASN A 297 -8.42 -13.00 -16.82
N LEU A 298 -9.41 -12.17 -17.19
CA LEU A 298 -9.34 -11.42 -18.44
C LEU A 298 -8.19 -10.40 -18.46
N LEU A 299 -7.86 -9.81 -17.31
CA LEU A 299 -6.73 -8.90 -17.19
C LEU A 299 -5.38 -9.61 -17.41
N ILE A 300 -5.25 -10.83 -16.87
CA ILE A 300 -4.05 -11.65 -17.06
C ILE A 300 -3.96 -12.17 -18.50
N ASP A 301 -5.07 -12.57 -19.10
CA ASP A 301 -5.08 -12.97 -20.52
C ASP A 301 -4.65 -11.79 -21.43
N LYS A 302 -5.19 -10.58 -21.16
CA LYS A 302 -4.74 -9.37 -21.82
C LYS A 302 -3.25 -9.10 -21.59
N PHE A 303 -2.77 -9.24 -20.37
CA PHE A 303 -1.38 -9.08 -20.02
C PHE A 303 -0.47 -10.01 -20.86
N VAL A 304 -0.84 -11.29 -21.05
CA VAL A 304 -0.09 -12.22 -21.90
C VAL A 304 -0.05 -11.73 -23.36
N ILE A 305 -1.17 -11.21 -23.86
CA ILE A 305 -1.23 -10.63 -25.21
C ILE A 305 -0.28 -9.44 -25.34
N ASP A 306 -0.36 -8.50 -24.37
CA ASP A 306 0.45 -7.28 -24.36
C ASP A 306 1.97 -7.60 -24.24
N MET A 307 2.33 -8.65 -23.47
CA MET A 307 3.72 -9.13 -23.33
C MET A 307 4.28 -9.75 -24.62
N CYS A 308 3.42 -10.33 -25.44
CA CYS A 308 3.79 -11.04 -26.66
C CYS A 308 3.64 -10.17 -27.92
N GLY A 309 2.94 -9.05 -27.80
CA GLY A 309 2.60 -8.21 -28.94
C GLY A 309 3.80 -7.46 -29.49
N ASP A 310 4.11 -7.66 -30.76
CA ASP A 310 4.76 -6.63 -31.56
C ASP A 310 3.84 -5.40 -31.55
N ASN A 311 4.40 -4.19 -31.31
CA ASN A 311 3.70 -2.88 -31.30
C ASN A 311 3.01 -2.53 -32.66
N SER A 312 2.55 -3.51 -33.41
CA SER A 312 1.92 -3.36 -34.73
C SER A 312 0.43 -3.00 -34.69
N TRP A 313 -0.16 -2.78 -33.47
CA TRP A 313 -1.56 -2.37 -33.29
C TRP A 313 -1.70 -0.94 -32.72
N LYS A 314 -0.72 -0.08 -32.98
CA LYS A 314 -0.87 1.36 -32.78
C LYS A 314 -1.03 2.09 -34.08
#